data_64d430e27bf8a3c0c18301fb2a9ccd35
#
_entry.id   64d430e27bf8a3c0c18301fb2a9ccd35
#
_cell.length_a   1.000
_cell.length_b   1.000
_cell.length_c   1.000
_cell.angle_alpha   90.00
_cell.angle_beta   90.00
_cell.angle_gamma   90.00
#
_symmetry.space_group_name_H-M   'P 1'
#
loop_
_entity.id
_entity.type
_entity.pdbx_description
1 polymer ?
#
loop_
_entity_poly.entity_id
_entity_poly.type
_entity_poly.pdbx_seq_one_letter_code
_entity_poly.pdbx_strand_id
1 'polypeptide(L)'
;MIPFPPDVFGLQNAIILDKINIYQGLPQGNSSDEALRMSALGTPVYSDLTLEGGTYTNEAGQEFNFGSIYFDTVIMIVDQQKRIIKTSVQGRDGDVKEYIGMGDYTVTINAILAFDNGRYDRDAVAEVKKMLTAPVSIKCISWFLQLWDIDEIVIEGYGVPQQAGQYSMQPFSINAVSNKPIELIQF
;
A
#
# COMPACT_ATOMS: atom_id res chain seq x y z
N MET A 1 36.70 34.40 2.70
CA MET A 1 35.43 34.12 2.04
C MET A 1 35.76 33.50 0.68
N ILE A 2 35.73 32.16 0.59
CA ILE A 2 36.06 31.44 -0.63
C ILE A 2 34.74 31.39 -1.45
N PRO A 3 34.68 31.96 -2.65
CA PRO A 3 33.47 31.86 -3.47
C PRO A 3 33.28 30.39 -3.89
N PHE A 4 32.11 29.85 -3.64
CA PHE A 4 31.69 28.56 -4.19
C PHE A 4 31.68 28.67 -5.73
N PRO A 5 32.24 27.71 -6.45
CA PRO A 5 32.18 27.74 -7.90
C PRO A 5 30.72 27.56 -8.36
N PRO A 6 30.28 28.32 -9.37
CA PRO A 6 28.88 28.28 -9.84
C PRO A 6 28.45 26.95 -10.44
N ASP A 7 29.38 26.06 -10.71
CA ASP A 7 29.18 24.80 -11.42
C ASP A 7 28.55 23.71 -10.56
N VAL A 8 28.61 23.85 -9.22
CA VAL A 8 27.99 22.88 -8.28
C VAL A 8 26.49 22.92 -8.36
N PHE A 9 25.88 24.09 -8.60
CA PHE A 9 24.44 24.24 -8.80
C PHE A 9 23.96 23.68 -10.14
N GLY A 10 24.79 23.77 -11.19
CA GLY A 10 24.47 23.20 -12.50
C GLY A 10 24.43 21.67 -12.48
N LEU A 11 25.34 21.01 -11.74
CA LEU A 11 25.37 19.55 -11.64
C LEU A 11 24.18 19.00 -10.82
N GLN A 12 23.72 19.67 -9.78
CA GLN A 12 22.54 19.26 -9.04
C GLN A 12 21.27 19.36 -9.89
N ASN A 13 21.12 20.42 -10.67
CA ASN A 13 19.98 20.57 -11.60
C ASN A 13 20.06 19.56 -12.76
N ALA A 14 21.25 19.25 -13.28
CA ALA A 14 21.43 18.24 -14.32
C ALA A 14 21.07 16.83 -13.82
N ILE A 15 21.47 16.48 -12.60
CA ILE A 15 21.12 15.17 -12.00
C ILE A 15 19.62 15.04 -11.73
N ILE A 16 18.95 16.12 -11.33
CA ILE A 16 17.50 16.14 -11.12
C ILE A 16 16.78 16.05 -12.46
N LEU A 17 17.25 16.77 -13.49
CA LEU A 17 16.68 16.73 -14.84
C LEU A 17 16.87 15.37 -15.50
N ASP A 18 18.05 14.74 -15.34
CA ASP A 18 18.27 13.38 -15.84
C ASP A 18 17.40 12.33 -15.17
N LYS A 19 17.15 12.45 -13.87
CA LYS A 19 16.19 11.57 -13.18
C LYS A 19 14.76 11.76 -13.70
N ILE A 20 14.34 12.98 -13.96
CA ILE A 20 13.04 13.28 -14.56
C ILE A 20 12.97 12.74 -15.99
N ASN A 21 14.05 12.86 -16.77
CA ASN A 21 14.10 12.35 -18.15
C ASN A 21 14.12 10.83 -18.23
N ILE A 22 14.65 10.13 -17.24
CA ILE A 22 14.57 8.65 -17.17
C ILE A 22 13.12 8.19 -17.04
N TYR A 23 12.28 8.92 -16.29
CA TYR A 23 10.85 8.62 -16.19
C TYR A 23 10.05 9.03 -17.45
N GLN A 24 10.53 10.01 -18.23
CA GLN A 24 9.91 10.38 -19.52
C GLN A 24 10.23 9.39 -20.65
N GLY A 25 11.22 8.54 -20.48
CA GLY A 25 11.61 7.52 -21.47
C GLY A 25 10.87 6.18 -21.35
N LEU A 26 9.98 6.02 -20.36
CA LEU A 26 9.08 4.87 -20.33
C LEU A 26 8.06 5.01 -21.48
N PRO A 27 7.73 3.90 -22.19
CA PRO A 27 6.77 3.96 -23.28
C PRO A 27 5.47 4.54 -22.73
N GLN A 28 5.12 5.72 -23.19
CA GLN A 28 3.84 6.34 -22.93
C GLN A 28 2.79 5.44 -23.60
N GLY A 29 2.14 4.61 -22.81
CA GLY A 29 0.88 4.02 -23.25
C GLY A 29 -0.02 5.17 -23.68
N ASN A 30 -0.69 5.01 -24.80
CA ASN A 30 -1.55 6.00 -25.44
C ASN A 30 -2.81 6.36 -24.60
N SER A 31 -2.70 6.49 -23.31
CA SER A 31 -3.76 7.01 -22.45
C SER A 31 -3.37 8.41 -21.98
N SER A 32 -4.08 9.39 -22.48
CA SER A 32 -3.98 10.81 -22.13
C SER A 32 -4.26 11.12 -20.64
N ASP A 33 -4.41 10.12 -19.79
CA ASP A 33 -4.83 10.25 -18.40
C ASP A 33 -3.75 9.87 -17.36
N GLU A 34 -2.59 9.40 -17.77
CA GLU A 34 -1.44 9.19 -16.89
C GLU A 34 -0.51 10.42 -16.85
N ALA A 35 -1.07 11.58 -16.61
CA ALA A 35 -0.26 12.67 -16.07
C ALA A 35 0.34 12.17 -14.74
N LEU A 36 1.67 12.18 -14.63
CA LEU A 36 2.37 11.89 -13.37
C LEU A 36 1.69 12.66 -12.24
N ARG A 37 0.88 11.98 -11.45
CA ARG A 37 0.27 12.57 -10.28
C ARG A 37 1.38 12.87 -9.29
N MET A 38 1.37 14.06 -8.74
CA MET A 38 2.27 14.45 -7.67
C MET A 38 1.53 14.33 -6.36
N SER A 39 2.17 13.70 -5.37
CA SER A 39 1.64 13.64 -4.01
C SER A 39 1.66 15.02 -3.35
N ALA A 40 0.97 15.17 -2.22
CA ALA A 40 1.06 16.37 -1.37
C ALA A 40 2.52 16.69 -0.95
N LEU A 41 3.40 15.72 -1.00
CA LEU A 41 4.84 15.85 -0.72
C LEU A 41 5.66 16.26 -1.96
N GLY A 42 5.03 16.44 -3.13
CA GLY A 42 5.71 16.78 -4.37
C GLY A 42 6.53 15.62 -4.97
N THR A 43 6.27 14.40 -4.56
CA THR A 43 6.88 13.19 -5.13
C THR A 43 5.95 12.57 -6.17
N PRO A 44 6.46 11.95 -7.25
CA PRO A 44 5.63 11.20 -8.18
C PRO A 44 4.87 10.08 -7.46
N VAL A 45 3.56 10.03 -7.64
CA VAL A 45 2.70 8.97 -7.07
C VAL A 45 2.73 7.79 -8.02
N TYR A 46 3.21 6.66 -7.53
CA TYR A 46 3.21 5.41 -8.30
C TYR A 46 1.86 4.69 -8.21
N SER A 47 1.26 4.69 -7.04
CA SER A 47 -0.10 4.17 -6.82
C SER A 47 -0.78 4.94 -5.69
N ASP A 48 -2.08 4.98 -5.73
CA ASP A 48 -2.94 5.48 -4.68
C ASP A 48 -3.73 4.34 -4.04
N LEU A 49 -4.22 4.57 -2.84
CA LEU A 49 -5.04 3.61 -2.11
C LEU A 49 -6.14 4.33 -1.36
N THR A 50 -7.37 3.93 -1.64
CA THR A 50 -8.52 4.31 -0.82
C THR A 50 -8.98 3.08 -0.02
N LEU A 51 -9.02 3.22 1.29
CA LEU A 51 -9.68 2.28 2.18
C LEU A 51 -11.06 2.83 2.50
N GLU A 52 -12.12 2.08 2.13
CA GLU A 52 -13.49 2.53 2.34
C GLU A 52 -13.87 2.48 3.83
N GLY A 53 -14.66 3.46 4.24
CA GLY A 53 -15.24 3.51 5.56
C GLY A 53 -16.30 2.41 5.75
N GLY A 54 -16.54 2.08 7.01
CA GLY A 54 -17.52 1.05 7.35
C GLY A 54 -18.04 1.19 8.78
N THR A 55 -18.92 0.28 9.13
CA THR A 55 -19.47 0.15 10.49
C THR A 55 -19.30 -1.27 10.98
N TYR A 56 -19.11 -1.44 12.27
CA TYR A 56 -19.14 -2.74 12.91
C TYR A 56 -19.77 -2.65 14.30
N THR A 57 -20.33 -3.74 14.76
CA THR A 57 -20.91 -3.84 16.09
C THR A 57 -20.01 -4.72 16.96
N ASN A 58 -19.62 -4.22 18.14
CA ASN A 58 -18.83 -5.02 19.07
C ASN A 58 -19.70 -6.08 19.80
N GLU A 59 -19.06 -6.94 20.58
CA GLU A 59 -19.75 -7.98 21.36
C GLU A 59 -20.75 -7.42 22.38
N ALA A 60 -20.58 -6.15 22.80
CA ALA A 60 -21.50 -5.46 23.68
C ALA A 60 -22.70 -4.82 22.98
N GLY A 61 -22.82 -4.98 21.66
CA GLY A 61 -23.91 -4.40 20.86
C GLY A 61 -23.74 -2.91 20.55
N GLN A 62 -22.55 -2.35 20.76
CA GLN A 62 -22.24 -0.96 20.41
C GLN A 62 -21.80 -0.88 18.95
N GLU A 63 -22.38 0.07 18.23
CA GLU A 63 -22.03 0.36 16.84
C GLU A 63 -20.86 1.37 16.78
N PHE A 64 -19.86 1.02 16.00
CA PHE A 64 -18.71 1.86 15.70
C PHE A 64 -18.66 2.13 14.20
N ASN A 65 -18.34 3.36 13.85
CA ASN A 65 -18.11 3.74 12.48
C ASN A 65 -16.70 4.30 12.31
N PHE A 66 -16.14 4.13 11.12
CA PHE A 66 -14.88 4.71 10.69
C PHE A 66 -15.04 5.26 9.27
N GLY A 67 -14.41 6.39 9.01
CA GLY A 67 -14.48 7.08 7.72
C GLY A 67 -13.58 6.42 6.66
N SER A 68 -13.80 6.77 5.40
CA SER A 68 -12.91 6.40 4.31
C SER A 68 -11.60 7.18 4.41
N ILE A 69 -10.48 6.52 4.10
CA ILE A 69 -9.15 7.11 4.15
C ILE A 69 -8.51 6.97 2.78
N TYR A 70 -7.99 8.07 2.27
CA TYR A 70 -7.24 8.13 1.04
C TYR A 70 -5.75 8.34 1.32
N PHE A 71 -4.91 7.50 0.76
CA PHE A 71 -3.47 7.62 0.77
C PHE A 71 -2.98 7.93 -0.64
N ASP A 72 -2.41 9.11 -0.82
CA ASP A 72 -1.84 9.55 -2.10
C ASP A 72 -0.41 9.05 -2.32
N THR A 73 0.27 8.70 -1.23
CA THR A 73 1.64 8.18 -1.25
C THR A 73 1.67 6.81 -0.60
N VAL A 74 1.67 5.77 -1.44
CA VAL A 74 1.64 4.39 -0.98
C VAL A 74 2.55 3.50 -1.81
N ILE A 75 3.22 2.55 -1.14
CA ILE A 75 3.97 1.46 -1.76
C ILE A 75 3.36 0.16 -1.26
N MET A 76 2.92 -0.67 -2.18
CA MET A 76 2.28 -1.94 -1.87
C MET A 76 3.11 -3.11 -2.41
N ILE A 77 3.15 -4.19 -1.63
CA ILE A 77 3.77 -5.46 -2.01
C ILE A 77 2.67 -6.52 -1.89
N VAL A 78 2.48 -7.28 -2.95
CA VAL A 78 1.51 -8.37 -3.00
C VAL A 78 2.25 -9.68 -3.17
N ASP A 79 2.09 -10.57 -2.21
CA ASP A 79 2.68 -11.89 -2.18
C ASP A 79 1.59 -12.97 -2.17
N GLN A 80 1.83 -14.08 -2.86
CA GLN A 80 0.94 -15.24 -2.83
C GLN A 80 1.74 -16.53 -2.78
N GLN A 81 1.38 -17.41 -1.89
CA GLN A 81 2.02 -18.71 -1.76
C GLN A 81 1.18 -19.84 -2.39
N LYS A 82 1.85 -20.73 -3.11
CA LYS A 82 1.24 -21.98 -3.57
C LYS A 82 1.22 -23.00 -2.45
N ARG A 83 0.07 -23.63 -2.22
CA ARG A 83 -0.06 -24.75 -1.30
C ARG A 83 0.40 -26.00 -1.99
N ILE A 84 1.60 -26.47 -1.62
CA ILE A 84 2.25 -27.65 -2.21
C ILE A 84 2.54 -28.65 -1.08
N ILE A 85 2.01 -29.87 -1.20
CA ILE A 85 2.40 -30.98 -0.34
C ILE A 85 3.67 -31.60 -0.92
N LYS A 86 4.67 -31.81 -0.06
CA LYS A 86 5.92 -32.47 -0.38
C LYS A 86 5.98 -33.77 0.38
N THR A 87 6.09 -34.89 -0.33
CA THR A 87 6.17 -36.23 0.25
C THR A 87 7.51 -36.87 -0.08
N SER A 88 8.31 -37.17 0.93
CA SER A 88 9.59 -37.88 0.76
C SER A 88 9.33 -39.38 0.57
N VAL A 89 9.93 -39.94 -0.47
CA VAL A 89 9.85 -41.37 -0.77
C VAL A 89 11.17 -42.02 -0.47
N GLN A 90 11.15 -43.09 0.36
CA GLN A 90 12.34 -43.79 0.74
C GLN A 90 13.04 -44.42 -0.50
N GLY A 91 14.36 -44.23 -0.60
CA GLY A 91 15.16 -44.71 -1.72
C GLY A 91 15.13 -43.87 -3.00
N ARG A 92 14.56 -42.67 -2.93
CA ARG A 92 14.53 -41.71 -4.02
C ARG A 92 15.11 -40.37 -3.59
N ASP A 93 15.96 -39.79 -4.45
CA ASP A 93 16.41 -38.41 -4.27
C ASP A 93 15.31 -37.44 -4.66
N GLY A 94 15.00 -36.47 -3.75
CA GLY A 94 13.98 -35.46 -3.92
C GLY A 94 12.56 -35.91 -3.55
N ASP A 95 11.69 -34.93 -3.30
CA ASP A 95 10.31 -35.14 -2.87
C ASP A 95 9.34 -35.22 -4.06
N VAL A 96 8.27 -35.98 -3.90
CA VAL A 96 7.08 -35.90 -4.74
C VAL A 96 6.33 -34.66 -4.32
N LYS A 97 5.95 -33.81 -5.29
CA LYS A 97 5.27 -32.53 -5.05
C LYS A 97 3.87 -32.58 -5.63
N GLU A 98 2.88 -32.33 -4.79
CA GLU A 98 1.47 -32.28 -5.18
C GLU A 98 0.97 -30.84 -4.99
N TYR A 99 0.43 -30.26 -6.05
CA TYR A 99 -0.17 -28.93 -6.01
C TYR A 99 -1.62 -29.04 -5.50
N ILE A 100 -1.91 -28.36 -4.40
CA ILE A 100 -3.26 -28.36 -3.78
C ILE A 100 -4.05 -27.12 -4.21
N GLY A 101 -3.40 -25.96 -4.29
CA GLY A 101 -4.08 -24.72 -4.66
C GLY A 101 -3.22 -23.48 -4.38
N MET A 102 -3.82 -22.32 -4.58
CA MET A 102 -3.23 -21.05 -4.18
C MET A 102 -3.65 -20.71 -2.75
N GLY A 103 -2.78 -20.05 -2.01
CA GLY A 103 -3.13 -19.39 -0.74
C GLY A 103 -3.75 -18.03 -0.99
N ASP A 104 -4.15 -17.37 0.10
CA ASP A 104 -4.60 -15.99 0.04
C ASP A 104 -3.43 -15.06 -0.30
N TYR A 105 -3.73 -13.89 -0.83
CA TYR A 105 -2.72 -12.87 -1.02
C TYR A 105 -2.38 -12.22 0.31
N THR A 106 -1.10 -12.06 0.57
CA THR A 106 -0.59 -11.21 1.65
C THR A 106 -0.23 -9.86 1.04
N VAL A 107 -0.77 -8.78 1.61
CA VAL A 107 -0.57 -7.42 1.13
C VAL A 107 0.14 -6.62 2.20
N THR A 108 1.35 -6.16 1.89
CA THR A 108 2.07 -5.21 2.74
C THR A 108 1.94 -3.81 2.16
N ILE A 109 1.37 -2.90 2.93
CA ILE A 109 1.08 -1.52 2.53
C ILE A 109 1.95 -0.59 3.36
N ASN A 110 2.82 0.17 2.71
CA ASN A 110 3.57 1.26 3.34
C ASN A 110 3.02 2.57 2.81
N ALA A 111 2.26 3.28 3.63
CA ALA A 111 1.54 4.49 3.27
C ALA A 111 2.02 5.69 4.10
N ILE A 112 1.91 6.88 3.55
CA ILE A 112 2.18 8.13 4.24
C ILE A 112 0.91 8.98 4.19
N LEU A 113 0.47 9.42 5.36
CA LEU A 113 -0.58 10.43 5.47
C LEU A 113 0.10 11.80 5.62
N ALA A 114 -0.07 12.65 4.61
CA ALA A 114 0.45 14.01 4.61
C ALA A 114 -0.63 15.00 5.07
N PHE A 115 -0.20 16.04 5.80
CA PHE A 115 -1.09 17.07 6.32
C PHE A 115 -0.82 18.41 5.64
N ASP A 116 -1.85 18.98 5.02
CA ASP A 116 -1.76 20.20 4.17
C ASP A 116 -1.26 21.44 4.92
N ASN A 117 -1.48 21.51 6.22
CA ASN A 117 -1.16 22.69 7.02
C ASN A 117 0.26 22.67 7.63
N GLY A 118 1.11 21.69 7.25
CA GLY A 118 2.44 21.51 7.83
C GLY A 118 2.44 21.20 9.34
N ARG A 119 1.29 20.84 9.91
CA ARG A 119 1.11 20.46 11.31
C ARG A 119 0.54 19.06 11.41
N TYR A 120 0.97 18.34 12.45
CA TYR A 120 0.45 17.02 12.75
C TYR A 120 -1.03 17.09 13.13
N ASP A 121 -1.86 16.41 12.34
CA ASP A 121 -3.30 16.29 12.57
C ASP A 121 -3.60 15.03 13.37
N ARG A 122 -3.91 15.23 14.67
CA ARG A 122 -4.22 14.14 15.59
C ARG A 122 -5.57 13.48 15.29
N ASP A 123 -6.52 14.25 14.77
CA ASP A 123 -7.87 13.74 14.49
C ASP A 123 -7.85 12.84 13.27
N ALA A 124 -7.11 13.22 12.22
CA ALA A 124 -6.90 12.38 11.06
C ALA A 124 -6.20 11.06 11.42
N VAL A 125 -5.17 11.09 12.26
CA VAL A 125 -4.48 9.87 12.73
C VAL A 125 -5.40 9.02 13.61
N ALA A 126 -6.27 9.64 14.42
CA ALA A 126 -7.24 8.91 15.23
C ALA A 126 -8.29 8.17 14.36
N GLU A 127 -8.71 8.75 13.24
CA GLU A 127 -9.60 8.08 12.29
C GLU A 127 -8.91 6.88 11.62
N VAL A 128 -7.63 7.03 11.20
CA VAL A 128 -6.86 5.89 10.69
C VAL A 128 -6.78 4.79 11.75
N LYS A 129 -6.50 5.14 13.01
CA LYS A 129 -6.44 4.18 14.11
C LYS A 129 -7.75 3.41 14.27
N LYS A 130 -8.90 4.08 14.19
CA LYS A 130 -10.23 3.41 14.30
C LYS A 130 -10.38 2.35 13.21
N MET A 131 -10.01 2.67 11.97
CA MET A 131 -10.03 1.74 10.86
C MET A 131 -9.07 0.56 11.07
N LEU A 132 -7.81 0.83 11.46
CA LEU A 132 -6.78 -0.21 11.66
C LEU A 132 -7.14 -1.20 12.79
N THR A 133 -7.95 -0.76 13.75
CA THR A 133 -8.39 -1.60 14.88
C THR A 133 -9.76 -2.26 14.66
N ALA A 134 -10.43 -1.97 13.56
CA ALA A 134 -11.73 -2.55 13.25
C ALA A 134 -11.61 -4.06 12.94
N PRO A 135 -12.41 -4.92 13.60
CA PRO A 135 -12.34 -6.37 13.41
C PRO A 135 -13.21 -6.82 12.22
N VAL A 136 -13.10 -6.12 11.09
CA VAL A 136 -13.87 -6.37 9.88
C VAL A 136 -12.99 -6.28 8.66
N SER A 137 -13.43 -6.89 7.55
CA SER A 137 -12.80 -6.69 6.26
C SER A 137 -13.06 -5.26 5.76
N ILE A 138 -12.07 -4.70 5.08
CA ILE A 138 -12.10 -3.34 4.57
C ILE A 138 -12.00 -3.40 3.05
N LYS A 139 -12.92 -2.76 2.36
CA LYS A 139 -12.83 -2.59 0.92
C LYS A 139 -11.70 -1.65 0.57
N CYS A 140 -10.93 -2.04 -0.44
CA CYS A 140 -9.81 -1.27 -0.93
C CYS A 140 -9.97 -0.94 -2.42
N ILE A 141 -9.72 0.31 -2.77
CA ILE A 141 -9.74 0.78 -4.15
C ILE A 141 -8.33 1.24 -4.49
N SER A 142 -7.68 0.48 -5.37
CA SER A 142 -6.38 0.81 -5.93
C SER A 142 -6.23 0.07 -7.26
N TRP A 143 -5.78 0.76 -8.30
CA TRP A 143 -5.53 0.12 -9.59
C TRP A 143 -4.53 -1.04 -9.48
N PHE A 144 -3.54 -0.92 -8.57
CA PHE A 144 -2.54 -1.96 -8.38
C PHE A 144 -3.13 -3.23 -7.75
N LEU A 145 -4.01 -3.09 -6.75
CA LEU A 145 -4.68 -4.24 -6.11
C LEU A 145 -5.72 -4.88 -7.04
N GLN A 146 -6.38 -4.07 -7.87
CA GLN A 146 -7.34 -4.57 -8.87
C GLN A 146 -6.69 -5.47 -9.93
N LEU A 147 -5.39 -5.28 -10.25
CA LEU A 147 -4.64 -6.18 -11.13
C LEU A 147 -4.54 -7.62 -10.58
N TRP A 148 -4.69 -7.77 -9.26
CA TRP A 148 -4.63 -9.04 -8.55
C TRP A 148 -6.00 -9.53 -8.08
N ASP A 149 -7.09 -8.88 -8.53
CA ASP A 149 -8.48 -9.16 -8.11
C ASP A 149 -8.63 -9.07 -6.58
N ILE A 150 -7.99 -8.07 -5.96
CA ILE A 150 -8.06 -7.80 -4.52
C ILE A 150 -8.91 -6.55 -4.32
N ASP A 151 -10.18 -6.76 -3.93
CA ASP A 151 -11.14 -5.68 -3.65
C ASP A 151 -11.37 -5.48 -2.15
N GLU A 152 -11.02 -6.48 -1.35
CA GLU A 152 -11.27 -6.51 0.09
C GLU A 152 -10.08 -7.12 0.82
N ILE A 153 -9.69 -6.50 1.95
CA ILE A 153 -8.57 -6.95 2.78
C ILE A 153 -8.98 -7.05 4.25
N VAL A 154 -8.35 -7.97 4.96
CA VAL A 154 -8.41 -8.07 6.41
C VAL A 154 -7.05 -7.67 6.97
N ILE A 155 -7.03 -6.69 7.85
CA ILE A 155 -5.82 -6.20 8.49
C ILE A 155 -5.40 -7.19 9.58
N GLU A 156 -4.22 -7.79 9.45
CA GLU A 156 -3.64 -8.68 10.46
C GLU A 156 -2.74 -7.93 11.45
N GLY A 157 -2.10 -6.87 10.99
CA GLY A 157 -1.22 -6.09 11.83
C GLY A 157 -0.87 -4.74 11.22
N TYR A 158 -0.43 -3.83 12.06
CA TYR A 158 0.00 -2.50 11.62
C TYR A 158 1.10 -1.94 12.50
N GLY A 159 1.91 -1.06 11.92
CA GLY A 159 2.94 -0.28 12.60
C GLY A 159 2.75 1.21 12.31
N VAL A 160 2.99 2.05 13.30
CA VAL A 160 2.91 3.51 13.20
C VAL A 160 4.25 4.10 13.66
N PRO A 161 5.28 4.08 12.79
CA PRO A 161 6.59 4.60 13.15
C PRO A 161 6.56 6.12 13.26
N GLN A 162 7.27 6.66 14.24
CA GLN A 162 7.51 8.10 14.34
C GLN A 162 8.85 8.43 13.67
N GLN A 163 8.87 9.50 12.90
CA GLN A 163 10.09 10.01 12.27
C GLN A 163 10.45 11.36 12.86
N ALA A 164 11.69 11.48 13.34
CA ALA A 164 12.20 12.75 13.89
C ALA A 164 12.26 13.83 12.79
N GLY A 165 11.78 15.03 13.12
CA GLY A 165 11.83 16.18 12.21
C GLY A 165 10.72 16.27 11.18
N GLN A 166 9.74 15.35 11.17
CA GLN A 166 8.61 15.35 10.25
C GLN A 166 7.30 15.63 10.97
N TYR A 167 6.89 16.91 11.02
CA TYR A 167 5.65 17.34 11.66
C TYR A 167 4.43 17.32 10.73
N SER A 168 4.63 17.17 9.43
CA SER A 168 3.58 17.29 8.43
C SER A 168 3.15 15.95 7.82
N MET A 169 3.65 14.84 8.35
CA MET A 169 3.33 13.52 7.82
C MET A 169 3.38 12.43 8.88
N GLN A 170 2.60 11.38 8.69
CA GLN A 170 2.63 10.16 9.49
C GLN A 170 2.74 8.95 8.57
N PRO A 171 3.83 8.18 8.65
CA PRO A 171 3.91 6.91 7.96
C PRO A 171 3.14 5.81 8.69
N PHE A 172 2.60 4.87 7.92
CA PHE A 172 1.92 3.67 8.36
C PHE A 172 2.48 2.46 7.61
N SER A 173 2.63 1.35 8.31
CA SER A 173 2.92 0.06 7.72
C SER A 173 1.80 -0.90 8.10
N ILE A 174 1.09 -1.46 7.12
CA ILE A 174 -0.09 -2.30 7.32
C ILE A 174 0.19 -3.65 6.66
N ASN A 175 -0.02 -4.73 7.40
CA ASN A 175 0.00 -6.08 6.88
C ASN A 175 -1.43 -6.60 6.85
N ALA A 176 -1.85 -7.06 5.69
CA ALA A 176 -3.21 -7.52 5.45
C ALA A 176 -3.22 -8.77 4.58
N VAL A 177 -4.33 -9.48 4.60
CA VAL A 177 -4.61 -10.61 3.70
C VAL A 177 -5.84 -10.30 2.86
N SER A 178 -5.87 -10.82 1.64
CA SER A 178 -7.05 -10.66 0.78
C SER A 178 -8.22 -11.46 1.33
N ASN A 179 -9.40 -10.84 1.30
CA ASN A 179 -10.65 -11.50 1.62
C ASN A 179 -11.41 -11.76 0.31
N LYS A 180 -11.38 -13.00 -0.19
CA LYS A 180 -12.18 -13.40 -1.33
C LYS A 180 -13.46 -14.07 -0.83
N PRO A 181 -14.65 -13.61 -1.23
CA PRO A 181 -15.89 -14.30 -0.88
C PRO A 181 -15.85 -15.72 -1.43
N ILE A 182 -16.26 -16.68 -0.61
CA ILE A 182 -16.36 -18.09 -1.02
C ILE A 182 -17.57 -18.19 -1.96
N GLU A 183 -17.33 -18.30 -3.25
CA GLU A 183 -18.37 -18.66 -4.19
C GLU A 183 -18.68 -20.15 -4.04
N LEU A 184 -19.83 -20.46 -3.45
CA LEU A 184 -20.35 -21.82 -3.47
C LEU A 184 -20.82 -22.14 -4.89
N ILE A 185 -20.00 -22.85 -5.66
CA ILE A 185 -20.44 -23.42 -6.93
C ILE A 185 -21.48 -24.49 -6.59
N GLN A 186 -22.74 -24.17 -6.82
CA GLN A 186 -23.79 -25.20 -6.80
C GLN A 186 -23.64 -26.04 -8.06
N PHE A 187 -23.28 -27.31 -7.89
CA PHE A 187 -23.28 -28.32 -8.95
C PHE A 187 -24.70 -28.84 -9.19
#